data_34cda7381582f73cc106e3d96d31ae08
#
_entry.id   34cda7381582f73cc106e3d96d31ae08
#
_cell.length_a   1.000
_cell.length_b   1.000
_cell.length_c   1.000
_cell.angle_alpha   90.00
_cell.angle_beta   90.00
_cell.angle_gamma   90.00
#
_symmetry.space_group_name_H-M   'P 1'
#
loop_
_entity.id
_entity.type
_entity.pdbx_description
1 polymer ?
#
loop_
_entity_poly.entity_id
_entity_poly.type
_entity_poly.pdbx_seq_one_letter_code
_entity_poly.pdbx_strand_id
1 'polypeptide(L)'
;MLLRFLSKIAMGTGVGLAVAGTTAAQDIPAGWSVETKPKGAILTYAPEKDGPRYLIVACLRDTDEIGVYSTGIGVPSSKPVVVMQLTNAGRKYSLRGDMGQDNVSHEPAFRYETNIDARALSIFRAEFMPMLTGKGPLNVMVGDKSQQVPLAGVQEPLKKFSASCFGRS
;
A
#
# COMPACT_ATOMS: atom_id res chain seq x y z
N MET A 1 32.43 -43.08 -49.10
CA MET A 1 32.77 -41.77 -49.72
C MET A 1 32.58 -40.71 -48.65
N LEU A 2 33.72 -40.25 -48.14
CA LEU A 2 33.80 -39.28 -47.03
C LEU A 2 33.55 -37.85 -47.54
N LEU A 3 32.73 -37.06 -46.81
CA LEU A 3 32.89 -35.61 -46.87
C LEU A 3 32.78 -35.03 -45.44
N ARG A 4 33.90 -34.53 -44.98
CA ARG A 4 34.06 -33.74 -43.74
C ARG A 4 33.54 -32.33 -43.99
N PHE A 5 32.68 -31.81 -43.12
CA PHE A 5 32.43 -30.38 -42.98
C PHE A 5 32.91 -29.92 -41.61
N LEU A 6 34.01 -29.19 -41.63
CA LEU A 6 34.51 -28.39 -40.53
C LEU A 6 33.63 -27.13 -40.41
N SER A 7 32.92 -26.94 -39.32
CA SER A 7 32.28 -25.69 -39.02
C SER A 7 33.02 -24.98 -37.89
N LYS A 8 33.48 -23.79 -38.19
CA LYS A 8 34.24 -22.89 -37.33
C LYS A 8 33.33 -22.37 -36.22
N ILE A 9 33.70 -22.58 -34.94
CA ILE A 9 33.08 -21.97 -33.77
C ILE A 9 33.71 -20.58 -33.64
N ALA A 10 32.92 -19.54 -33.86
CA ALA A 10 33.28 -18.16 -33.55
C ALA A 10 32.91 -17.92 -32.07
N MET A 11 33.92 -17.76 -31.22
CA MET A 11 33.78 -17.27 -29.85
C MET A 11 33.41 -15.77 -29.90
N GLY A 12 32.15 -15.47 -29.72
CA GLY A 12 31.68 -14.10 -29.42
C GLY A 12 31.78 -13.85 -27.93
N THR A 13 32.79 -13.10 -27.50
CA THR A 13 32.85 -12.53 -26.12
C THR A 13 31.83 -11.42 -25.99
N GLY A 14 30.61 -11.79 -25.55
CA GLY A 14 29.58 -10.85 -25.15
C GLY A 14 29.91 -10.29 -23.77
N VAL A 15 30.42 -9.04 -23.71
CA VAL A 15 30.50 -8.27 -22.49
C VAL A 15 29.06 -7.91 -22.05
N GLY A 16 28.48 -8.70 -21.16
CA GLY A 16 27.22 -8.40 -20.54
C GLY A 16 27.38 -7.23 -19.55
N LEU A 17 26.95 -6.04 -19.97
CA LEU A 17 26.74 -4.92 -19.06
C LEU A 17 25.59 -5.32 -18.11
N ALA A 18 25.93 -5.79 -16.90
CA ALA A 18 25.00 -5.90 -15.80
C ALA A 18 24.59 -4.48 -15.38
N VAL A 19 23.45 -4.03 -15.87
CA VAL A 19 22.79 -2.84 -15.33
C VAL A 19 22.30 -3.23 -13.95
N ALA A 20 23.08 -2.92 -12.92
CA ALA A 20 22.64 -2.96 -11.54
C ALA A 20 21.54 -1.89 -11.40
N GLY A 21 20.30 -2.31 -11.54
CA GLY A 21 19.15 -1.49 -11.18
C GLY A 21 19.21 -1.22 -9.67
N THR A 22 19.72 -0.06 -9.29
CA THR A 22 19.55 0.48 -7.94
C THR A 22 18.05 0.70 -7.76
N THR A 23 17.37 -0.21 -7.06
CA THR A 23 16.08 0.07 -6.45
C THR A 23 16.33 1.21 -5.46
N ALA A 24 16.02 2.43 -5.88
CA ALA A 24 16.03 3.57 -4.98
C ALA A 24 15.07 3.22 -3.83
N ALA A 25 15.58 3.13 -2.62
CA ALA A 25 14.77 3.00 -1.44
C ALA A 25 13.77 4.18 -1.46
N GLN A 26 12.49 3.86 -1.42
CA GLN A 26 11.43 4.87 -1.45
C GLN A 26 11.54 5.68 -0.15
N ASP A 27 11.90 6.95 -0.27
CA ASP A 27 12.01 7.89 0.86
C ASP A 27 10.58 8.17 1.38
N ILE A 28 10.26 7.65 2.56
CA ILE A 28 8.93 7.79 3.17
C ILE A 28 8.96 9.00 4.10
N PRO A 29 8.29 10.12 3.75
CA PRO A 29 8.27 11.30 4.60
C PRO A 29 7.44 11.04 5.87
N ALA A 30 7.81 11.70 6.97
CA ALA A 30 6.99 11.73 8.17
C ALA A 30 5.66 12.45 7.92
N GLY A 31 4.59 12.02 8.58
CA GLY A 31 3.24 12.57 8.44
C GLY A 31 2.46 11.95 7.29
N TRP A 32 1.51 12.73 6.76
CA TRP A 32 0.70 12.33 5.61
C TRP A 32 1.41 12.61 4.30
N SER A 33 1.43 11.63 3.44
CA SER A 33 1.96 11.74 2.08
C SER A 33 1.04 11.05 1.08
N VAL A 34 1.15 11.43 -0.20
CA VAL A 34 0.45 10.78 -1.30
C VAL A 34 1.41 10.58 -2.46
N GLU A 35 1.48 9.36 -2.92
CA GLU A 35 2.16 9.01 -4.17
C GLU A 35 1.10 8.84 -5.25
N THR A 36 1.14 9.68 -6.27
CA THR A 36 0.26 9.54 -7.44
C THR A 36 0.90 8.64 -8.48
N LYS A 37 0.15 7.70 -8.99
CA LYS A 37 0.52 6.78 -10.07
C LYS A 37 -0.26 7.15 -11.33
N PRO A 38 0.17 6.74 -12.54
CA PRO A 38 -0.59 6.99 -13.77
C PRO A 38 -2.04 6.49 -13.74
N LYS A 39 -2.29 5.44 -12.97
CA LYS A 39 -3.61 4.80 -12.83
C LYS A 39 -4.01 4.61 -11.36
N GLY A 40 -3.77 5.60 -10.51
CA GLY A 40 -4.17 5.51 -9.11
C GLY A 40 -3.35 6.36 -8.16
N ALA A 41 -3.43 6.03 -6.87
CA ALA A 41 -2.67 6.70 -5.83
C ALA A 41 -2.49 5.81 -4.60
N ILE A 42 -1.47 6.11 -3.81
CA ILE A 42 -1.23 5.54 -2.49
C ILE A 42 -1.15 6.69 -1.50
N LEU A 43 -2.04 6.69 -0.50
CA LEU A 43 -2.06 7.62 0.61
C LEU A 43 -1.41 6.93 1.81
N THR A 44 -0.45 7.56 2.46
CA THR A 44 0.31 6.97 3.56
C THR A 44 0.39 7.94 4.74
N TYR A 45 0.29 7.40 5.96
CA TYR A 45 0.70 8.06 7.18
C TYR A 45 1.82 7.28 7.85
N ALA A 46 2.95 7.95 8.10
CA ALA A 46 4.07 7.46 8.89
C ALA A 46 4.36 8.45 10.04
N PRO A 47 4.51 8.01 11.31
CA PRO A 47 4.78 8.92 12.42
C PRO A 47 6.16 9.57 12.30
N GLU A 48 7.10 8.90 11.67
CA GLU A 48 8.48 9.34 11.46
C GLU A 48 8.96 8.97 10.05
N LYS A 49 10.00 9.65 9.61
CA LYS A 49 10.62 9.38 8.32
C LYS A 49 11.19 7.94 8.30
N ASP A 50 10.91 7.23 7.22
CA ASP A 50 11.34 5.84 6.99
C ASP A 50 10.93 4.84 8.10
N GLY A 51 10.01 5.26 8.97
CA GLY A 51 9.44 4.44 10.02
C GLY A 51 8.25 3.58 9.60
N PRO A 52 7.62 2.88 10.58
CA PRO A 52 6.45 2.08 10.30
C PRO A 52 5.29 2.93 9.76
N ARG A 53 4.57 2.38 8.80
CA ARG A 53 3.43 3.05 8.17
C ARG A 53 2.14 2.65 8.86
N TYR A 54 1.65 3.53 9.72
CA TYR A 54 0.47 3.24 10.52
C TYR A 54 -0.81 3.11 9.71
N LEU A 55 -0.87 3.75 8.56
CA LEU A 55 -1.97 3.58 7.63
C LEU A 55 -1.47 3.78 6.20
N ILE A 56 -1.78 2.82 5.34
CA ILE A 56 -1.59 2.90 3.90
C ILE A 56 -2.93 2.62 3.25
N VAL A 57 -3.30 3.45 2.30
CA VAL A 57 -4.52 3.31 1.50
C VAL A 57 -4.11 3.33 0.04
N ALA A 58 -4.28 2.22 -0.64
CA ALA A 58 -3.96 2.08 -2.06
C ALA A 58 -5.23 2.03 -2.91
N CYS A 59 -5.18 2.65 -4.07
CA CYS A 59 -6.18 2.53 -5.12
C CYS A 59 -5.44 2.46 -6.44
N LEU A 60 -5.25 1.26 -6.97
CA LEU A 60 -4.38 0.96 -8.11
C LEU A 60 -5.20 0.27 -9.21
N ARG A 61 -5.50 1.00 -10.29
CA ARG A 61 -6.31 0.50 -11.41
C ARG A 61 -5.55 -0.39 -12.38
N ASP A 62 -4.23 -0.38 -12.34
CA ASP A 62 -3.37 -1.27 -13.13
C ASP A 62 -3.30 -2.69 -12.56
N THR A 63 -3.45 -2.82 -11.24
CA THR A 63 -3.57 -4.11 -10.55
C THR A 63 -5.01 -4.44 -10.16
N ASP A 64 -5.97 -3.56 -10.51
CA ASP A 64 -7.39 -3.69 -10.16
C ASP A 64 -7.63 -3.82 -8.64
N GLU A 65 -6.94 -2.99 -7.84
CA GLU A 65 -6.85 -3.16 -6.40
C GLU A 65 -7.25 -1.92 -5.60
N ILE A 66 -8.09 -2.13 -4.58
CA ILE A 66 -8.22 -1.24 -3.42
C ILE A 66 -7.63 -1.99 -2.22
N GLY A 67 -6.63 -1.38 -1.58
CA GLY A 67 -5.98 -1.95 -0.41
C GLY A 67 -5.96 -1.00 0.79
N VAL A 68 -6.02 -1.57 2.00
CA VAL A 68 -5.76 -0.86 3.26
C VAL A 68 -4.79 -1.70 4.08
N TYR A 69 -3.68 -1.08 4.45
CA TYR A 69 -2.60 -1.75 5.17
C TYR A 69 -2.20 -0.95 6.40
N SER A 70 -1.64 -1.64 7.39
CA SER A 70 -1.08 -1.02 8.59
C SER A 70 0.12 -1.82 9.07
N THR A 71 1.25 -1.17 9.27
CA THR A 71 2.47 -1.76 9.81
C THR A 71 2.73 -1.25 11.23
N GLY A 72 3.56 -1.95 12.00
CA GLY A 72 3.89 -1.56 13.37
C GLY A 72 2.82 -1.82 14.44
N ILE A 73 1.62 -2.31 14.03
CA ILE A 73 0.51 -2.62 14.94
C ILE A 73 0.34 -4.12 15.17
N GLY A 74 0.83 -4.93 14.23
CA GLY A 74 0.50 -6.34 14.19
C GLY A 74 1.36 -7.19 15.11
N VAL A 75 0.68 -8.08 15.84
CA VAL A 75 1.32 -9.30 16.36
C VAL A 75 1.09 -10.37 15.31
N PRO A 76 2.10 -11.21 14.98
CA PRO A 76 1.89 -12.35 14.11
C PRO A 76 0.66 -13.14 14.59
N SER A 77 -0.37 -13.21 13.77
CA SER A 77 -1.60 -13.92 14.14
C SER A 77 -1.57 -15.31 13.53
N SER A 78 -1.85 -16.31 14.34
CA SER A 78 -2.11 -17.67 13.85
C SER A 78 -3.50 -17.79 13.20
N LYS A 79 -4.32 -16.75 13.28
CA LYS A 79 -5.65 -16.72 12.69
C LYS A 79 -5.57 -16.38 11.20
N PRO A 80 -6.28 -17.11 10.33
CA PRO A 80 -6.26 -16.84 8.89
C PRO A 80 -6.95 -15.52 8.51
N VAL A 81 -7.82 -15.01 9.39
CA VAL A 81 -8.55 -13.75 9.18
C VAL A 81 -8.44 -12.90 10.44
N VAL A 82 -8.08 -11.65 10.25
CA VAL A 82 -7.96 -10.63 11.29
C VAL A 82 -8.87 -9.46 10.94
N VAL A 83 -9.41 -8.80 11.97
CA VAL A 83 -10.24 -7.60 11.78
C VAL A 83 -9.46 -6.37 12.19
N MET A 84 -9.31 -5.43 11.26
CA MET A 84 -8.93 -4.06 11.56
C MET A 84 -10.20 -3.25 11.83
N GLN A 85 -10.22 -2.51 12.93
CA GLN A 85 -11.27 -1.55 13.25
C GLN A 85 -10.71 -0.14 13.19
N LEU A 86 -11.40 0.71 12.47
CA LEU A 86 -11.11 2.13 12.36
C LEU A 86 -12.23 2.87 13.11
N THR A 87 -11.86 3.78 14.01
CA THR A 87 -12.83 4.61 14.73
C THR A 87 -12.42 6.07 14.71
N ASN A 88 -13.36 6.95 14.37
CA ASN A 88 -13.16 8.40 14.40
C ASN A 88 -14.50 9.11 14.60
N ALA A 89 -14.55 10.09 15.51
CA ALA A 89 -15.71 10.96 15.75
C ALA A 89 -17.06 10.21 15.86
N GLY A 90 -17.07 9.07 16.58
CA GLY A 90 -18.27 8.24 16.77
C GLY A 90 -18.60 7.31 15.60
N ARG A 91 -17.86 7.38 14.49
CA ARG A 91 -17.97 6.44 13.37
C ARG A 91 -17.08 5.23 13.60
N LYS A 92 -17.49 4.09 13.07
CA LYS A 92 -16.75 2.85 13.10
C LYS A 92 -16.79 2.19 11.72
N TYR A 93 -15.63 1.75 11.24
CA TYR A 93 -15.49 0.98 10.03
C TYR A 93 -14.63 -0.25 10.30
N SER A 94 -14.98 -1.40 9.72
CA SER A 94 -14.26 -2.65 9.97
C SER A 94 -13.86 -3.30 8.65
N LEU A 95 -12.61 -3.71 8.57
CA LEU A 95 -12.02 -4.43 7.43
C LEU A 95 -11.62 -5.82 7.90
N ARG A 96 -11.95 -6.84 7.10
CA ARG A 96 -11.50 -8.21 7.31
C ARG A 96 -10.36 -8.50 6.36
N GLY A 97 -9.20 -8.76 6.90
CA GLY A 97 -8.00 -9.02 6.13
C GLY A 97 -7.15 -10.13 6.77
N ASP A 98 -5.92 -10.21 6.38
CA ASP A 98 -4.92 -11.14 6.91
C ASP A 98 -3.73 -10.39 7.53
N MET A 99 -2.88 -11.14 8.22
CA MET A 99 -1.57 -10.66 8.66
C MET A 99 -0.52 -11.20 7.70
N GLY A 100 0.25 -10.28 7.15
CA GLY A 100 1.42 -10.56 6.33
C GLY A 100 2.67 -9.94 6.92
N GLN A 101 3.65 -9.74 6.07
CA GLN A 101 4.88 -9.02 6.37
C GLN A 101 4.99 -7.84 5.42
N ASP A 102 5.35 -6.68 5.93
CA ASP A 102 5.66 -5.52 5.09
C ASP A 102 6.96 -5.76 4.32
N ASN A 103 6.93 -5.55 3.02
CA ASN A 103 8.08 -5.84 2.16
C ASN A 103 9.27 -4.87 2.35
N VAL A 104 9.03 -3.73 3.02
CA VAL A 104 10.04 -2.70 3.25
C VAL A 104 10.66 -2.82 4.65
N SER A 105 9.81 -2.82 5.69
CA SER A 105 10.26 -2.88 7.09
C SER A 105 10.43 -4.30 7.61
N HIS A 106 9.92 -5.31 6.91
CA HIS A 106 9.83 -6.70 7.36
C HIS A 106 9.05 -6.89 8.66
N GLU A 107 8.29 -5.89 9.09
CA GLU A 107 7.42 -5.97 10.25
C GLU A 107 6.09 -6.65 9.93
N PRO A 108 5.42 -7.24 10.93
CA PRO A 108 4.06 -7.72 10.76
C PRO A 108 3.14 -6.60 10.28
N ALA A 109 2.34 -6.88 9.26
CA ALA A 109 1.44 -5.94 8.63
C ALA A 109 0.04 -6.52 8.50
N PHE A 110 -0.98 -5.75 8.88
CA PHE A 110 -2.35 -6.03 8.46
C PHE A 110 -2.51 -5.70 6.98
N ARG A 111 -3.25 -6.55 6.27
CA ARG A 111 -3.52 -6.40 4.86
C ARG A 111 -4.98 -6.69 4.55
N TYR A 112 -5.64 -5.72 3.93
CA TYR A 112 -6.95 -5.86 3.30
C TYR A 112 -6.82 -5.47 1.83
N GLU A 113 -7.30 -6.32 0.95
CA GLU A 113 -7.31 -6.08 -0.50
C GLU A 113 -8.65 -6.52 -1.08
N THR A 114 -9.13 -5.78 -2.07
CA THR A 114 -10.32 -6.14 -2.86
C THR A 114 -10.18 -5.59 -4.28
N ASN A 115 -10.84 -6.23 -5.23
CA ASN A 115 -10.84 -5.75 -6.61
C ASN A 115 -11.60 -4.43 -6.75
N ILE A 116 -11.13 -3.59 -7.67
CA ILE A 116 -11.81 -2.34 -8.03
C ILE A 116 -13.04 -2.67 -8.89
N ASP A 117 -14.22 -2.54 -8.30
CA ASP A 117 -15.47 -2.47 -9.03
C ASP A 117 -16.28 -1.25 -8.58
N ALA A 118 -17.36 -0.95 -9.27
CA ALA A 118 -18.20 0.20 -8.97
C ALA A 118 -18.78 0.15 -7.55
N ARG A 119 -19.06 -1.06 -7.04
CA ARG A 119 -19.59 -1.27 -5.69
C ARG A 119 -18.52 -1.05 -4.64
N ALA A 120 -17.34 -1.65 -4.81
CA ALA A 120 -16.20 -1.48 -3.90
C ALA A 120 -15.81 0.00 -3.80
N LEU A 121 -15.68 0.70 -4.93
CA LEU A 121 -15.40 2.14 -4.97
C LEU A 121 -16.48 2.96 -4.27
N SER A 122 -17.75 2.63 -4.47
CA SER A 122 -18.88 3.33 -3.84
C SER A 122 -18.85 3.17 -2.32
N ILE A 123 -18.68 1.94 -1.83
CA ILE A 123 -18.59 1.64 -0.38
C ILE A 123 -17.37 2.34 0.22
N PHE A 124 -16.23 2.21 -0.43
CA PHE A 124 -14.99 2.80 0.04
C PHE A 124 -15.10 4.34 0.15
N ARG A 125 -15.69 4.97 -0.86
CA ARG A 125 -15.95 6.42 -0.87
C ARG A 125 -16.96 6.84 0.20
N ALA A 126 -18.03 6.07 0.38
CA ALA A 126 -19.12 6.45 1.29
C ALA A 126 -18.82 6.17 2.76
N GLU A 127 -18.07 5.11 3.06
CA GLU A 127 -17.87 4.63 4.43
C GLU A 127 -16.45 4.86 4.94
N PHE A 128 -15.43 4.54 4.12
CA PHE A 128 -14.04 4.67 4.56
C PHE A 128 -13.52 6.12 4.49
N MET A 129 -13.73 6.81 3.36
CA MET A 129 -13.20 8.16 3.19
C MET A 129 -13.65 9.17 4.26
N PRO A 130 -14.89 9.11 4.77
CA PRO A 130 -15.33 9.96 5.87
C PRO A 130 -14.56 9.73 7.18
N MET A 131 -13.94 8.58 7.38
CA MET A 131 -13.08 8.32 8.54
C MET A 131 -11.84 9.22 8.55
N LEU A 132 -11.34 9.58 7.36
CA LEU A 132 -10.17 10.44 7.16
C LEU A 132 -10.49 11.93 7.16
N THR A 133 -11.75 12.32 7.22
CA THR A 133 -12.19 13.73 7.23
C THR A 133 -12.77 14.17 8.58
N GLY A 134 -12.82 13.28 9.57
CA GLY A 134 -13.35 13.54 10.90
C GLY A 134 -12.47 14.47 11.74
N LYS A 135 -12.98 14.85 12.92
CA LYS A 135 -12.20 15.59 13.92
C LYS A 135 -11.47 14.61 14.84
N GLY A 136 -10.30 15.04 15.33
CA GLY A 136 -9.45 14.24 16.23
C GLY A 136 -8.69 13.13 15.48
N PRO A 137 -8.00 12.26 16.21
CA PRO A 137 -7.24 11.18 15.62
C PRO A 137 -8.14 10.05 15.10
N LEU A 138 -7.68 9.36 14.08
CA LEU A 138 -8.22 8.06 13.69
C LEU A 138 -7.57 6.99 14.57
N ASN A 139 -8.37 6.22 15.28
CA ASN A 139 -7.89 5.04 15.99
C ASN A 139 -7.93 3.84 15.05
N VAL A 140 -6.78 3.19 14.90
CA VAL A 140 -6.59 1.96 14.14
C VAL A 140 -6.33 0.85 15.13
N MET A 141 -7.17 -0.18 15.14
CA MET A 141 -7.06 -1.32 16.04
C MET A 141 -7.02 -2.62 15.23
N VAL A 142 -6.03 -3.48 15.52
CA VAL A 142 -5.90 -4.83 14.94
C VAL A 142 -5.73 -5.82 16.08
N GLY A 143 -6.70 -6.72 16.24
CA GLY A 143 -6.72 -7.60 17.42
C GLY A 143 -6.85 -6.82 18.71
N ASP A 144 -5.88 -6.96 19.61
CA ASP A 144 -5.75 -6.26 20.91
C ASP A 144 -4.84 -5.02 20.87
N LYS A 145 -4.23 -4.74 19.73
CA LYS A 145 -3.32 -3.61 19.51
C LYS A 145 -4.03 -2.43 18.91
N SER A 146 -3.64 -1.23 19.32
CA SER A 146 -4.19 0.00 18.76
C SER A 146 -3.10 1.05 18.57
N GLN A 147 -3.29 1.90 17.57
CA GLN A 147 -2.46 3.07 17.31
C GLN A 147 -3.34 4.24 16.87
N GLN A 148 -2.84 5.45 17.09
CA GLN A 148 -3.51 6.67 16.69
C GLN A 148 -2.83 7.29 15.48
N VAL A 149 -3.66 7.64 14.49
CA VAL A 149 -3.24 8.32 13.28
C VAL A 149 -3.81 9.75 13.33
N PRO A 150 -2.99 10.78 13.57
CA PRO A 150 -3.44 12.16 13.54
C PRO A 150 -3.99 12.52 12.17
N LEU A 151 -5.15 13.20 12.11
CA LEU A 151 -5.73 13.67 10.87
C LEU A 151 -5.27 15.10 10.49
N ALA A 152 -4.44 15.72 11.33
CA ALA A 152 -3.80 16.98 10.97
C ALA A 152 -2.91 16.78 9.72
N GLY A 153 -3.07 17.69 8.75
CA GLY A 153 -2.29 17.63 7.50
C GLY A 153 -2.79 16.66 6.43
N VAL A 154 -3.86 15.87 6.69
CA VAL A 154 -4.37 14.89 5.72
C VAL A 154 -5.07 15.52 4.51
N GLN A 155 -5.57 16.75 4.62
CA GLN A 155 -6.50 17.35 3.65
C GLN A 155 -5.95 17.42 2.23
N GLU A 156 -4.74 17.95 2.04
CA GLU A 156 -4.14 18.07 0.71
C GLU A 156 -3.73 16.70 0.11
N PRO A 157 -3.06 15.79 0.84
CA PRO A 157 -2.84 14.42 0.39
C PRO A 157 -4.13 13.68 0.03
N LEU A 158 -5.17 13.81 0.87
CA LEU A 158 -6.46 13.15 0.67
C LEU A 158 -7.18 13.67 -0.59
N LYS A 159 -7.12 14.97 -0.86
CA LYS A 159 -7.67 15.58 -2.08
C LYS A 159 -7.00 15.02 -3.34
N LYS A 160 -5.68 14.92 -3.35
CA LYS A 160 -4.91 14.33 -4.46
C LYS A 160 -5.23 12.85 -4.64
N PHE A 161 -5.27 12.08 -3.54
CA PHE A 161 -5.67 10.67 -3.55
C PHE A 161 -7.07 10.51 -4.15
N SER A 162 -8.04 11.28 -3.67
CA SER A 162 -9.42 11.23 -4.13
C SER A 162 -9.56 11.57 -5.61
N ALA A 163 -8.83 12.57 -6.10
CA ALA A 163 -8.83 12.93 -7.52
C ALA A 163 -8.29 11.80 -8.41
N SER A 164 -7.23 11.11 -7.97
CA SER A 164 -6.62 10.00 -8.71
C SER A 164 -7.44 8.71 -8.62
N CYS A 165 -8.05 8.43 -7.46
CA CYS A 165 -8.82 7.20 -7.25
C CYS A 165 -10.25 7.29 -7.79
N PHE A 166 -10.96 8.40 -7.55
CA PHE A 166 -12.37 8.56 -7.86
C PHE A 166 -12.65 9.54 -9.00
N GLY A 167 -11.63 10.24 -9.48
CA GLY A 167 -11.73 11.11 -10.66
C GLY A 167 -12.19 10.31 -11.89
N ARG A 168 -13.00 10.91 -12.74
CA ARG A 168 -13.35 10.30 -14.02
C ARG A 168 -12.09 10.27 -14.89
N SER A 169 -11.69 9.08 -15.31
CA SER A 169 -10.74 8.88 -16.41
C SER A 169 -11.35 9.35 -17.72
#